data_ca43e4e0b999c4d62c4e8e15646398d7
#
_entry.id   ca43e4e0b999c4d62c4e8e15646398d7
#
_cell.length_a   1.000
_cell.length_b   1.000
_cell.length_c   1.000
_cell.angle_alpha   90.00
_cell.angle_beta   90.00
_cell.angle_gamma   90.00
#
_symmetry.space_group_name_H-M   'P 1'
#
loop_
_entity.id
_entity.type
_entity.pdbx_description
1 polymer ?
#
loop_
_entity_poly.entity_id
_entity_poly.type
_entity_poly.pdbx_seq_one_letter_code
_entity_poly.pdbx_strand_id
1 'polypeptide(L)'
;MNSLSALILSALIFLNPAVHKGDKIRPKHLNNVSNTNNSVVKINKHTAAKQEPWRLGIALYAFHTFSFPKQLALADSAGVKYVEGFSFADAGPELKDSTIMQLSPGGINKIKKSLRDKKIKMTSIFLTGGDNEAEWEKQFKLAKQLNVEYVTAEPAVTMWNMVDSLAGVYKLKVAIHNHWKGVSAYWSPDSVLAAIKNHPNFGACPDLGHWPKSGIDPVEGLKKLQGHIIGIHLKDIAAFNRPDLKDVPIGKGVVNFPAVFKELKRQNYKGYLMIERDAEEKPSNLASVIYEINYYHEQVSLLK
;
A
#
# COMPACT_ATOMS: atom_id res chain seq x y z
N MET A 1 11.22 17.42 -33.76
CA MET A 1 11.44 15.98 -33.48
C MET A 1 10.91 15.75 -32.09
N ASN A 2 9.74 15.11 -31.98
CA ASN A 2 8.87 15.15 -30.83
C ASN A 2 9.30 14.09 -29.79
N SER A 3 9.61 14.54 -28.58
CA SER A 3 9.77 13.65 -27.42
C SER A 3 8.38 13.34 -26.83
N LEU A 4 7.95 12.08 -26.88
CA LEU A 4 6.78 11.61 -26.16
C LEU A 4 7.16 11.43 -24.68
N SER A 5 6.72 12.35 -23.86
CA SER A 5 6.69 12.18 -22.40
C SER A 5 5.55 11.21 -22.06
N ALA A 6 5.88 10.02 -21.56
CA ALA A 6 4.89 9.07 -21.04
C ALA A 6 4.41 9.54 -19.67
N LEU A 7 3.29 10.30 -19.66
CA LEU A 7 2.51 10.52 -18.46
C LEU A 7 1.85 9.17 -18.06
N ILE A 8 2.21 8.66 -16.92
CA ILE A 8 1.39 7.64 -16.22
C ILE A 8 0.20 8.37 -15.60
N LEU A 9 -0.79 8.65 -16.42
CA LEU A 9 -2.08 9.16 -15.99
C LEU A 9 -2.99 7.95 -15.85
N SER A 10 -3.36 7.59 -14.62
CA SER A 10 -4.44 6.65 -14.36
C SER A 10 -5.70 7.17 -15.04
N ALA A 11 -6.13 6.53 -16.11
CA ALA A 11 -7.32 6.93 -16.87
C ALA A 11 -8.57 6.75 -16.00
N LEU A 12 -9.07 7.84 -15.43
CA LEU A 12 -10.45 7.96 -14.96
C LEU A 12 -11.34 8.09 -16.21
N ILE A 13 -11.92 6.99 -16.64
CA ILE A 13 -12.99 7.01 -17.65
C ILE A 13 -14.27 7.40 -16.92
N PHE A 14 -14.70 8.64 -17.10
CA PHE A 14 -16.06 9.08 -16.78
C PHE A 14 -17.00 8.59 -17.88
N LEU A 15 -17.78 7.55 -17.58
CA LEU A 15 -18.97 7.20 -18.37
C LEU A 15 -20.17 7.91 -17.75
N ASN A 16 -20.70 8.86 -18.52
CA ASN A 16 -21.93 9.57 -18.24
C ASN A 16 -23.13 8.64 -18.47
N PRO A 17 -24.04 8.39 -17.52
CA PRO A 17 -25.26 7.67 -17.82
C PRO A 17 -26.35 8.63 -18.31
N ALA A 18 -26.83 8.36 -19.50
CA ALA A 18 -27.99 9.03 -20.09
C ALA A 18 -29.25 8.82 -19.24
N VAL A 19 -29.96 9.92 -19.02
CA VAL A 19 -31.25 9.98 -18.33
C VAL A 19 -32.34 9.36 -19.20
N HIS A 20 -32.98 8.30 -18.69
CA HIS A 20 -34.29 7.86 -19.20
C HIS A 20 -35.36 8.18 -18.17
N LYS A 21 -36.37 8.96 -18.63
CA LYS A 21 -37.62 9.27 -17.92
C LYS A 21 -38.64 8.15 -18.10
N GLY A 22 -39.39 7.90 -17.02
CA GLY A 22 -40.70 7.20 -17.03
C GLY A 22 -40.74 6.02 -16.07
N ASP A 23 -41.49 5.95 -15.04
CA ASP A 23 -42.86 5.95 -14.72
C ASP A 23 -43.13 5.84 -13.21
N LYS A 24 -44.15 6.52 -12.76
CA LYS A 24 -44.64 6.55 -11.37
C LYS A 24 -45.38 5.27 -11.02
N ILE A 25 -44.92 4.52 -10.01
CA ILE A 25 -45.77 3.56 -9.28
C ILE A 25 -45.69 3.90 -7.78
N ARG A 26 -46.87 4.13 -7.18
CA ARG A 26 -47.05 4.43 -5.76
C ARG A 26 -46.81 3.18 -4.89
N PRO A 27 -46.23 3.31 -3.70
CA PRO A 27 -46.05 2.18 -2.79
C PRO A 27 -47.30 1.92 -1.94
N LYS A 28 -47.64 0.64 -1.77
CA LYS A 28 -48.51 0.17 -0.71
C LYS A 28 -47.75 0.04 0.59
N HIS A 29 -48.39 0.51 1.69
CA HIS A 29 -47.94 0.33 3.07
C HIS A 29 -47.62 -1.13 3.39
N LEU A 30 -46.46 -1.35 4.05
CA LEU A 30 -46.25 -2.47 4.95
C LEU A 30 -45.40 -1.99 6.14
N ASN A 31 -45.95 -2.32 7.32
CA ASN A 31 -45.46 -1.91 8.63
C ASN A 31 -44.15 -2.58 9.04
N ASN A 32 -43.37 -1.81 9.82
CA ASN A 32 -42.48 -2.18 10.91
C ASN A 32 -41.88 -3.60 10.91
N VAL A 33 -40.55 -3.67 10.67
CA VAL A 33 -39.64 -4.47 11.52
C VAL A 33 -38.39 -3.67 11.76
N SER A 34 -38.30 -3.12 12.95
CA SER A 34 -37.06 -2.61 13.53
C SER A 34 -36.18 -3.83 13.89
N ASN A 35 -35.05 -3.98 13.20
CA ASN A 35 -33.91 -4.69 13.76
C ASN A 35 -32.64 -4.21 13.03
N THR A 36 -32.06 -3.14 13.57
CA THR A 36 -30.71 -2.70 13.23
C THR A 36 -29.72 -3.63 13.95
N ASN A 37 -29.34 -4.72 13.31
CA ASN A 37 -28.15 -5.46 13.73
C ASN A 37 -26.91 -4.65 13.35
N ASN A 38 -26.52 -3.73 14.24
CA ASN A 38 -25.16 -3.21 14.29
C ASN A 38 -24.23 -4.35 14.71
N SER A 39 -23.80 -5.17 13.76
CA SER A 39 -22.68 -6.08 13.97
C SER A 39 -21.40 -5.24 14.07
N VAL A 40 -21.08 -4.83 15.31
CA VAL A 40 -19.77 -4.27 15.65
C VAL A 40 -18.78 -5.40 15.41
N VAL A 41 -18.00 -5.29 14.34
CA VAL A 41 -16.85 -6.18 14.10
C VAL A 41 -15.88 -5.99 15.26
N LYS A 42 -15.88 -6.93 16.22
CA LYS A 42 -15.01 -6.88 17.39
C LYS A 42 -13.61 -7.25 16.98
N ILE A 43 -12.65 -6.36 17.27
CA ILE A 43 -11.23 -6.72 17.27
C ILE A 43 -11.06 -7.73 18.43
N ASN A 44 -10.83 -8.99 18.11
CA ASN A 44 -10.50 -9.97 19.13
C ASN A 44 -9.17 -9.58 19.78
N LYS A 45 -9.21 -9.12 21.03
CA LYS A 45 -8.00 -8.94 21.84
C LYS A 45 -7.41 -10.33 22.07
N HIS A 46 -6.41 -10.69 21.28
CA HIS A 46 -5.66 -11.91 21.47
C HIS A 46 -4.96 -11.90 22.83
N THR A 47 -5.22 -12.92 23.62
CA THR A 47 -4.59 -13.22 24.90
C THR A 47 -3.12 -13.53 24.70
N ALA A 48 -2.26 -12.91 25.55
CA ALA A 48 -0.82 -13.13 25.71
C ALA A 48 0.00 -13.11 24.41
N ALA A 49 0.57 -11.96 24.13
CA ALA A 49 1.40 -11.68 22.96
C ALA A 49 2.63 -12.61 22.90
N LYS A 50 2.53 -13.72 22.15
CA LYS A 50 3.71 -14.21 21.44
C LYS A 50 4.19 -13.05 20.58
N GLN A 51 5.46 -12.68 20.74
CA GLN A 51 6.05 -11.63 19.91
C GLN A 51 5.81 -11.98 18.45
N GLU A 52 5.03 -11.15 17.75
CA GLU A 52 4.73 -11.38 16.34
C GLU A 52 6.02 -11.39 15.52
N PRO A 53 6.16 -12.31 14.57
CA PRO A 53 7.40 -12.44 13.80
C PRO A 53 7.65 -11.21 12.93
N TRP A 54 6.60 -10.47 12.54
CA TRP A 54 6.65 -9.31 11.66
C TRP A 54 5.85 -8.14 12.22
N ARG A 55 6.14 -6.95 11.71
CA ARG A 55 5.45 -5.71 12.06
C ARG A 55 4.35 -5.45 11.04
N LEU A 56 3.10 -5.77 11.40
CA LEU A 56 1.94 -5.52 10.56
C LEU A 56 1.56 -4.05 10.59
N GLY A 57 1.27 -3.49 9.41
CA GLY A 57 0.79 -2.13 9.20
C GLY A 57 -0.19 -2.04 8.04
N ILE A 58 -0.51 -0.81 7.66
CA ILE A 58 -1.39 -0.49 6.53
C ILE A 58 -0.64 0.47 5.60
N ALA A 59 -0.60 0.15 4.32
CA ALA A 59 -0.34 1.12 3.27
C ALA A 59 -1.58 2.02 3.18
N LEU A 60 -1.42 3.32 3.47
CA LEU A 60 -2.56 4.25 3.57
C LEU A 60 -3.32 4.40 2.25
N TYR A 61 -2.78 3.85 1.14
CA TYR A 61 -3.50 3.71 -0.12
C TYR A 61 -4.78 2.89 0.03
N ALA A 62 -4.86 1.99 0.99
CA ALA A 62 -6.11 1.30 1.35
C ALA A 62 -7.27 2.27 1.67
N PHE A 63 -6.97 3.53 1.95
CA PHE A 63 -7.92 4.60 2.23
C PHE A 63 -7.72 5.81 1.30
N HIS A 64 -7.22 5.62 0.09
CA HIS A 64 -6.78 6.67 -0.84
C HIS A 64 -7.85 7.68 -1.24
N THR A 65 -9.14 7.32 -1.10
CA THR A 65 -10.27 8.23 -1.35
C THR A 65 -10.47 9.31 -0.27
N PHE A 66 -9.67 9.26 0.79
CA PHE A 66 -9.73 10.21 1.91
C PHE A 66 -8.42 11.00 2.03
N SER A 67 -8.50 12.17 2.65
CA SER A 67 -7.30 12.93 3.03
C SER A 67 -6.51 12.24 4.15
N PHE A 68 -5.21 12.54 4.26
CA PHE A 68 -4.30 11.92 5.21
C PHE A 68 -4.81 11.90 6.67
N PRO A 69 -5.40 12.98 7.23
CA PRO A 69 -5.94 12.93 8.58
C PRO A 69 -7.04 11.87 8.76
N LYS A 70 -7.87 11.68 7.72
CA LYS A 70 -8.92 10.66 7.74
C LYS A 70 -8.35 9.27 7.53
N GLN A 71 -7.38 9.10 6.61
CA GLN A 71 -6.66 7.85 6.42
C GLN A 71 -6.01 7.39 7.73
N LEU A 72 -5.35 8.30 8.43
CA LEU A 72 -4.70 8.02 9.71
C LEU A 72 -5.72 7.69 10.81
N ALA A 73 -6.90 8.33 10.81
CA ALA A 73 -7.98 8.01 11.75
C ALA A 73 -8.55 6.60 11.50
N LEU A 74 -8.67 6.18 10.23
CA LEU A 74 -9.10 4.83 9.87
C LEU A 74 -8.05 3.78 10.26
N ALA A 75 -6.77 4.06 10.03
CA ALA A 75 -5.67 3.19 10.47
C ALA A 75 -5.62 3.02 12.00
N ASP A 76 -5.84 4.11 12.75
CA ASP A 76 -5.97 4.10 14.21
C ASP A 76 -7.18 3.25 14.67
N SER A 77 -8.32 3.40 14.00
CA SER A 77 -9.53 2.59 14.25
C SER A 77 -9.30 1.10 13.96
N ALA A 78 -8.46 0.77 12.98
CA ALA A 78 -8.04 -0.60 12.69
C ALA A 78 -7.02 -1.15 13.71
N GLY A 79 -6.49 -0.33 14.62
CA GLY A 79 -5.60 -0.75 15.72
C GLY A 79 -4.14 -0.95 15.34
N VAL A 80 -3.70 -0.57 14.14
CA VAL A 80 -2.30 -0.72 13.71
C VAL A 80 -1.39 0.33 14.32
N LYS A 81 -0.08 0.00 14.37
CA LYS A 81 0.98 0.89 14.87
C LYS A 81 1.93 1.37 13.78
N TYR A 82 1.83 0.81 12.60
CA TYR A 82 2.71 1.10 11.47
C TYR A 82 1.89 1.43 10.23
N VAL A 83 2.36 2.43 9.48
CA VAL A 83 1.75 2.80 8.20
C VAL A 83 2.83 3.11 7.16
N GLU A 84 2.49 2.89 5.89
CA GLU A 84 3.15 3.50 4.77
C GLU A 84 2.35 4.72 4.31
N GLY A 85 3.02 5.87 4.13
CA GLY A 85 2.43 7.07 3.55
C GLY A 85 2.59 7.10 2.04
N PHE A 86 1.91 8.06 1.39
CA PHE A 86 2.03 8.29 -0.05
C PHE A 86 2.32 9.76 -0.31
N SER A 87 3.37 10.08 -1.05
CA SER A 87 3.82 11.46 -1.28
C SER A 87 2.76 12.32 -1.99
N PHE A 88 1.89 11.68 -2.79
CA PHE A 88 0.80 12.31 -3.53
C PHE A 88 -0.53 12.38 -2.76
N ALA A 89 -0.62 11.78 -1.56
CA ALA A 89 -1.85 11.80 -0.78
C ALA A 89 -2.25 13.24 -0.42
N ASP A 90 -3.54 13.53 -0.46
CA ASP A 90 -4.13 14.78 0.01
C ASP A 90 -3.84 14.96 1.50
N ALA A 91 -3.19 16.06 1.85
CA ALA A 91 -2.81 16.39 3.23
C ALA A 91 -3.98 16.93 4.07
N GLY A 92 -5.11 17.24 3.44
CA GLY A 92 -6.36 17.68 4.05
C GLY A 92 -6.53 19.21 4.14
N PRO A 93 -7.75 19.64 4.45
CA PRO A 93 -8.15 21.06 4.36
C PRO A 93 -7.35 21.99 5.28
N GLU A 94 -6.89 21.51 6.45
CA GLU A 94 -6.02 22.30 7.33
C GLU A 94 -4.65 22.62 6.71
N LEU A 95 -4.28 21.91 5.66
CA LEU A 95 -3.06 22.08 4.88
C LEU A 95 -3.36 22.54 3.45
N LYS A 96 -4.55 23.17 3.23
CA LYS A 96 -5.00 23.77 1.95
C LYS A 96 -5.11 22.74 0.83
N ASP A 97 -5.51 21.50 1.15
CA ASP A 97 -5.67 20.39 0.21
C ASP A 97 -4.44 20.18 -0.70
N SER A 98 -3.25 20.53 -0.18
CA SER A 98 -1.98 20.25 -0.83
C SER A 98 -1.63 18.77 -0.69
N THR A 99 -0.78 18.24 -1.56
CA THR A 99 -0.25 16.89 -1.37
C THR A 99 0.82 16.86 -0.26
N ILE A 100 1.06 15.68 0.31
CA ILE A 100 2.15 15.47 1.29
C ILE A 100 3.48 15.98 0.72
N MET A 101 3.72 15.81 -0.59
CA MET A 101 4.92 16.26 -1.29
C MET A 101 5.09 17.79 -1.31
N GLN A 102 3.99 18.53 -1.25
CA GLN A 102 3.96 19.99 -1.36
C GLN A 102 4.02 20.71 -0.01
N LEU A 103 4.06 19.95 1.10
CA LEU A 103 4.00 20.54 2.43
C LEU A 103 5.19 21.41 2.75
N SER A 104 4.92 22.56 3.39
CA SER A 104 5.91 23.36 4.07
C SER A 104 6.49 22.63 5.30
N PRO A 105 7.61 23.08 5.87
CA PRO A 105 8.12 22.52 7.12
C PRO A 105 7.09 22.52 8.26
N GLY A 106 6.24 23.54 8.34
CA GLY A 106 5.13 23.62 9.30
C GLY A 106 4.07 22.53 9.04
N GLY A 107 3.73 22.27 7.78
CA GLY A 107 2.81 21.20 7.39
C GLY A 107 3.38 19.82 7.73
N ILE A 108 4.65 19.57 7.46
CA ILE A 108 5.34 18.33 7.83
C ILE A 108 5.29 18.12 9.36
N ASN A 109 5.49 19.18 10.15
CA ASN A 109 5.39 19.10 11.60
C ASN A 109 3.97 18.75 12.08
N LYS A 110 2.91 19.23 11.40
CA LYS A 110 1.53 18.83 11.68
C LYS A 110 1.32 17.33 11.40
N ILE A 111 1.79 16.82 10.27
CA ILE A 111 1.75 15.37 9.96
C ILE A 111 2.44 14.56 11.07
N LYS A 112 3.67 14.95 11.44
CA LYS A 112 4.43 14.29 12.51
C LYS A 112 3.71 14.34 13.86
N LYS A 113 3.04 15.45 14.16
CA LYS A 113 2.23 15.58 15.37
C LYS A 113 1.05 14.61 15.36
N SER A 114 0.30 14.54 14.25
CA SER A 114 -0.86 13.64 14.10
C SER A 114 -0.46 12.17 14.28
N LEU A 115 0.68 11.77 13.73
CA LEU A 115 1.25 10.42 13.92
C LEU A 115 1.58 10.14 15.39
N ARG A 116 2.25 11.09 16.08
CA ARG A 116 2.58 10.95 17.52
C ARG A 116 1.35 10.86 18.39
N ASP A 117 0.37 11.74 18.17
CA ASP A 117 -0.87 11.79 18.96
C ASP A 117 -1.62 10.43 18.91
N LYS A 118 -1.56 9.74 17.78
CA LYS A 118 -2.14 8.40 17.59
C LYS A 118 -1.19 7.25 17.93
N LYS A 119 0.06 7.54 18.30
CA LYS A 119 1.11 6.54 18.55
C LYS A 119 1.31 5.60 17.34
N ILE A 120 1.16 6.13 16.13
CA ILE A 120 1.39 5.44 14.86
C ILE A 120 2.72 5.92 14.29
N LYS A 121 3.53 5.01 13.79
CA LYS A 121 4.78 5.29 13.10
C LYS A 121 4.59 5.12 11.59
N MET A 122 4.89 6.17 10.83
CA MET A 122 5.07 6.06 9.40
C MET A 122 6.47 5.47 9.15
N THR A 123 6.53 4.24 8.68
CA THR A 123 7.80 3.50 8.52
C THR A 123 8.37 3.63 7.13
N SER A 124 7.52 3.90 6.16
CA SER A 124 7.87 4.13 4.76
C SER A 124 6.95 5.18 4.15
N ILE A 125 7.39 5.71 3.02
CA ILE A 125 6.57 6.55 2.16
C ILE A 125 6.79 6.15 0.71
N PHE A 126 5.69 5.97 -0.03
CA PHE A 126 5.74 5.76 -1.47
C PHE A 126 6.04 7.09 -2.16
N LEU A 127 7.11 7.11 -2.96
CA LEU A 127 7.56 8.25 -3.76
C LEU A 127 7.15 8.06 -5.22
N THR A 128 6.56 9.09 -5.81
CA THR A 128 6.17 9.05 -7.24
C THR A 128 7.36 9.10 -8.19
N GLY A 129 8.53 9.50 -7.67
CA GLY A 129 9.69 9.75 -8.51
C GLY A 129 9.64 11.11 -9.21
N GLY A 130 10.49 11.29 -10.20
CA GLY A 130 10.62 12.50 -11.00
C GLY A 130 11.49 12.27 -12.22
N ASP A 131 11.55 13.25 -13.12
CA ASP A 131 12.27 13.17 -14.38
C ASP A 131 13.74 13.61 -14.25
N ASN A 132 14.15 14.09 -13.08
CA ASN A 132 15.51 14.60 -12.83
C ASN A 132 15.92 14.48 -11.36
N GLU A 133 17.21 14.71 -11.10
CA GLU A 133 17.83 14.59 -9.77
C GLU A 133 17.18 15.52 -8.75
N ALA A 134 16.87 16.77 -9.11
CA ALA A 134 16.31 17.75 -8.17
C ALA A 134 14.91 17.34 -7.65
N GLU A 135 14.10 16.72 -8.49
CA GLU A 135 12.80 16.19 -8.10
C GLU A 135 12.92 14.99 -7.16
N TRP A 136 13.83 14.08 -7.44
CA TRP A 136 14.14 12.97 -6.56
C TRP A 136 14.72 13.44 -5.24
N GLU A 137 15.67 14.37 -5.27
CA GLU A 137 16.27 14.95 -4.05
C GLU A 137 15.21 15.58 -3.15
N LYS A 138 14.26 16.32 -3.72
CA LYS A 138 13.13 16.90 -2.98
C LYS A 138 12.32 15.82 -2.25
N GLN A 139 12.07 14.66 -2.88
CA GLN A 139 11.35 13.56 -2.29
C GLN A 139 12.15 12.84 -1.20
N PHE A 140 13.45 12.66 -1.38
CA PHE A 140 14.31 12.12 -0.32
C PHE A 140 14.39 13.08 0.89
N LYS A 141 14.42 14.40 0.66
CA LYS A 141 14.34 15.40 1.74
C LYS A 141 13.04 15.27 2.52
N LEU A 142 11.90 15.12 1.84
CA LEU A 142 10.60 14.86 2.48
C LEU A 142 10.64 13.59 3.32
N ALA A 143 11.08 12.47 2.76
CA ALA A 143 11.19 11.19 3.46
C ALA A 143 12.05 11.31 4.74
N LYS A 144 13.17 12.03 4.64
CA LYS A 144 14.05 12.31 5.77
C LYS A 144 13.37 13.16 6.84
N GLN A 145 12.64 14.21 6.44
CA GLN A 145 11.89 15.08 7.36
C GLN A 145 10.76 14.33 8.07
N LEU A 146 10.11 13.39 7.39
CA LEU A 146 9.08 12.52 7.97
C LEU A 146 9.67 11.42 8.88
N ASN A 147 10.98 11.21 8.84
CA ASN A 147 11.72 10.22 9.65
C ASN A 147 11.28 8.78 9.36
N VAL A 148 11.05 8.46 8.08
CA VAL A 148 10.78 7.08 7.64
C VAL A 148 12.06 6.24 7.65
N GLU A 149 11.92 4.92 7.71
CA GLU A 149 13.06 3.99 7.70
C GLU A 149 13.54 3.67 6.27
N TYR A 150 12.62 3.66 5.31
CA TYR A 150 12.91 3.44 3.90
C TYR A 150 11.85 4.14 3.03
N VAL A 151 12.08 4.18 1.74
CA VAL A 151 11.10 4.67 0.76
C VAL A 151 10.71 3.55 -0.17
N THR A 152 9.47 3.57 -0.64
CA THR A 152 8.95 2.67 -1.67
C THR A 152 8.82 3.45 -2.97
N ALA A 153 9.31 2.92 -4.09
CA ALA A 153 9.28 3.62 -5.37
C ALA A 153 9.48 2.68 -6.56
N GLU A 154 9.20 3.19 -7.77
CA GLU A 154 9.46 2.55 -9.05
C GLU A 154 10.28 3.50 -9.96
N PRO A 155 11.58 3.73 -9.68
CA PRO A 155 12.41 4.64 -10.47
C PRO A 155 12.57 4.16 -11.91
N ALA A 156 12.58 5.07 -12.88
CA ALA A 156 12.88 4.72 -14.27
C ALA A 156 14.25 4.06 -14.39
N VAL A 157 14.39 3.08 -15.29
CA VAL A 157 15.62 2.30 -15.47
C VAL A 157 16.84 3.21 -15.72
N THR A 158 16.66 4.29 -16.44
CA THR A 158 17.70 5.28 -16.73
C THR A 158 18.16 6.09 -15.52
N MET A 159 17.43 6.01 -14.40
CA MET A 159 17.69 6.78 -13.18
C MET A 159 18.27 5.96 -12.03
N TRP A 160 18.44 4.66 -12.19
CA TRP A 160 18.87 3.77 -11.09
C TRP A 160 20.13 4.26 -10.38
N ASN A 161 21.19 4.57 -11.14
CA ASN A 161 22.45 5.04 -10.54
C ASN A 161 22.27 6.33 -9.74
N MET A 162 21.52 7.29 -10.27
CA MET A 162 21.27 8.58 -9.61
C MET A 162 20.42 8.39 -8.36
N VAL A 163 19.34 7.60 -8.43
CA VAL A 163 18.46 7.33 -7.29
C VAL A 163 19.17 6.54 -6.21
N ASP A 164 20.00 5.55 -6.56
CA ASP A 164 20.84 4.81 -5.60
C ASP A 164 21.84 5.73 -4.90
N SER A 165 22.50 6.63 -5.65
CA SER A 165 23.41 7.63 -5.10
C SER A 165 22.72 8.54 -4.08
N LEU A 166 21.54 9.10 -4.44
CA LEU A 166 20.75 9.93 -3.54
C LEU A 166 20.30 9.14 -2.30
N ALA A 167 19.88 7.90 -2.47
CA ALA A 167 19.50 7.04 -1.35
C ALA A 167 20.68 6.90 -0.35
N GLY A 168 21.89 6.73 -0.87
CA GLY A 168 23.12 6.71 -0.06
C GLY A 168 23.37 8.02 0.67
N VAL A 169 23.25 9.17 0.01
CA VAL A 169 23.41 10.52 0.60
C VAL A 169 22.41 10.72 1.74
N TYR A 170 21.14 10.34 1.54
CA TYR A 170 20.10 10.49 2.54
C TYR A 170 20.05 9.36 3.57
N LYS A 171 20.89 8.33 3.43
CA LYS A 171 20.93 7.14 4.29
C LYS A 171 19.54 6.51 4.41
N LEU A 172 18.90 6.30 3.27
CA LEU A 172 17.62 5.61 3.11
C LEU A 172 17.80 4.44 2.15
N LYS A 173 16.99 3.41 2.30
CA LYS A 173 16.87 2.34 1.30
C LYS A 173 15.69 2.63 0.40
N VAL A 174 15.78 2.22 -0.86
CA VAL A 174 14.68 2.25 -1.83
C VAL A 174 14.16 0.83 -1.99
N ALA A 175 12.95 0.59 -1.52
CA ALA A 175 12.24 -0.66 -1.70
C ALA A 175 11.49 -0.58 -3.04
N ILE A 176 12.00 -1.30 -4.05
CA ILE A 176 11.41 -1.33 -5.38
C ILE A 176 10.08 -2.06 -5.32
N HIS A 177 9.02 -1.33 -5.61
CA HIS A 177 7.65 -1.86 -5.71
C HIS A 177 7.42 -2.48 -7.10
N ASN A 178 6.45 -3.36 -7.20
CA ASN A 178 6.05 -3.95 -8.47
C ASN A 178 4.56 -3.74 -8.74
N HIS A 179 4.23 -3.43 -9.98
CA HIS A 179 2.91 -3.64 -10.55
C HIS A 179 2.94 -4.83 -11.52
N TRP A 180 1.91 -5.01 -12.33
CA TRP A 180 1.82 -6.14 -13.28
C TRP A 180 2.45 -5.80 -14.63
N LYS A 181 2.65 -6.84 -15.43
CA LYS A 181 3.21 -6.76 -16.79
C LYS A 181 2.40 -5.79 -17.66
N GLY A 182 3.11 -4.90 -18.36
CA GLY A 182 2.52 -3.86 -19.20
C GLY A 182 2.23 -2.55 -18.48
N VAL A 183 2.30 -2.51 -17.14
CA VAL A 183 2.13 -1.30 -16.33
C VAL A 183 3.45 -0.87 -15.70
N SER A 184 4.25 -1.79 -15.17
CA SER A 184 5.52 -1.50 -14.52
C SER A 184 6.69 -2.22 -15.19
N ALA A 185 7.86 -1.58 -15.19
CA ALA A 185 9.12 -2.23 -15.53
C ALA A 185 9.50 -3.34 -14.51
N TYR A 186 8.96 -3.26 -13.30
CA TYR A 186 9.26 -4.16 -12.18
C TYR A 186 8.23 -5.28 -11.99
N TRP A 187 7.51 -5.66 -13.06
CA TRP A 187 6.41 -6.63 -13.01
C TRP A 187 6.80 -8.05 -12.56
N SER A 188 8.09 -8.37 -12.55
CA SER A 188 8.59 -9.70 -12.18
C SER A 188 9.69 -9.61 -11.12
N PRO A 189 9.92 -10.67 -10.31
CA PRO A 189 11.05 -10.73 -9.40
C PRO A 189 12.39 -10.53 -10.11
N ASP A 190 12.54 -11.03 -11.34
CA ASP A 190 13.77 -10.91 -12.10
C ASP A 190 14.05 -9.45 -12.51
N SER A 191 13.03 -8.68 -12.87
CA SER A 191 13.19 -7.26 -13.17
C SER A 191 13.51 -6.43 -11.92
N VAL A 192 12.99 -6.81 -10.76
CA VAL A 192 13.37 -6.19 -9.47
C VAL A 192 14.83 -6.53 -9.13
N LEU A 193 15.27 -7.79 -9.30
CA LEU A 193 16.66 -8.18 -9.09
C LEU A 193 17.62 -7.45 -10.03
N ALA A 194 17.21 -7.21 -11.28
CA ALA A 194 18.01 -6.41 -12.22
C ALA A 194 18.23 -4.98 -11.70
N ALA A 195 17.22 -4.35 -11.09
CA ALA A 195 17.36 -3.05 -10.48
C ALA A 195 18.25 -3.06 -9.22
N ILE A 196 18.18 -4.11 -8.41
CA ILE A 196 18.98 -4.24 -7.18
C ILE A 196 20.46 -4.49 -7.50
N LYS A 197 20.72 -5.18 -8.63
CA LYS A 197 22.09 -5.51 -9.02
C LYS A 197 22.92 -4.24 -9.19
N ASN A 198 24.05 -4.16 -8.47
CA ASN A 198 24.97 -3.00 -8.45
C ASN A 198 24.39 -1.71 -7.85
N HIS A 199 23.21 -1.77 -7.21
CA HIS A 199 22.61 -0.64 -6.50
C HIS A 199 22.43 -0.99 -5.02
N PRO A 200 23.43 -0.80 -4.16
CA PRO A 200 23.46 -1.31 -2.79
C PRO A 200 22.40 -0.68 -1.89
N ASN A 201 21.79 0.44 -2.29
CA ASN A 201 20.72 1.08 -1.53
C ASN A 201 19.32 0.62 -1.99
N PHE A 202 19.24 -0.20 -3.04
CA PHE A 202 17.98 -0.79 -3.50
C PHE A 202 17.70 -2.14 -2.82
N GLY A 203 16.45 -2.44 -2.63
CA GLY A 203 15.90 -3.73 -2.25
C GLY A 203 14.49 -3.87 -2.79
N ALA A 204 13.76 -4.87 -2.36
CA ALA A 204 12.43 -5.17 -2.89
C ALA A 204 11.31 -4.79 -1.91
N CYS A 205 10.21 -4.27 -2.45
CA CYS A 205 8.90 -4.22 -1.81
C CYS A 205 7.90 -5.03 -2.65
N PRO A 206 7.89 -6.38 -2.55
CA PRO A 206 6.94 -7.21 -3.27
C PRO A 206 5.50 -6.83 -2.93
N ASP A 207 4.69 -6.50 -3.95
CA ASP A 207 3.24 -6.53 -3.86
C ASP A 207 2.74 -7.90 -4.33
N LEU A 208 2.18 -8.67 -3.38
CA LEU A 208 1.82 -10.06 -3.60
C LEU A 208 0.58 -10.24 -4.48
N GLY A 209 -0.27 -9.21 -4.60
CA GLY A 209 -1.46 -9.25 -5.47
C GLY A 209 -1.16 -8.85 -6.91
N HIS A 210 -0.09 -8.11 -7.16
CA HIS A 210 0.27 -7.71 -8.53
C HIS A 210 0.98 -8.81 -9.31
N TRP A 211 1.70 -9.70 -8.66
CA TRP A 211 2.34 -10.84 -9.33
C TRP A 211 1.35 -11.81 -9.97
N PRO A 212 0.25 -12.25 -9.29
CA PRO A 212 -0.75 -13.10 -9.92
C PRO A 212 -1.42 -12.48 -11.15
N LYS A 213 -1.56 -11.14 -11.22
CA LYS A 213 -2.03 -10.45 -12.43
C LYS A 213 -1.16 -10.75 -13.65
N SER A 214 0.11 -11.11 -13.43
CA SER A 214 1.08 -11.51 -14.47
C SER A 214 1.34 -13.03 -14.52
N GLY A 215 0.54 -13.83 -13.81
CA GLY A 215 0.68 -15.27 -13.76
C GLY A 215 1.83 -15.76 -12.87
N ILE A 216 2.40 -14.90 -12.02
CA ILE A 216 3.54 -15.27 -11.15
C ILE A 216 3.00 -15.69 -9.78
N ASP A 217 3.48 -16.85 -9.31
CA ASP A 217 3.21 -17.31 -7.95
C ASP A 217 3.98 -16.46 -6.93
N PRO A 218 3.30 -15.83 -5.93
CA PRO A 218 3.95 -14.99 -4.95
C PRO A 218 5.00 -15.70 -4.09
N VAL A 219 4.83 -17.00 -3.80
CA VAL A 219 5.80 -17.76 -3.02
C VAL A 219 7.09 -17.95 -3.80
N GLU A 220 6.98 -18.27 -5.09
CA GLU A 220 8.16 -18.39 -5.96
C GLU A 220 8.84 -17.02 -6.16
N GLY A 221 8.05 -15.93 -6.25
CA GLY A 221 8.59 -14.57 -6.28
C GLY A 221 9.39 -14.23 -5.02
N LEU A 222 8.86 -14.54 -3.84
CA LEU A 222 9.55 -14.33 -2.57
C LEU A 222 10.84 -15.15 -2.44
N LYS A 223 10.85 -16.42 -2.92
CA LYS A 223 12.06 -17.24 -2.94
C LYS A 223 13.16 -16.61 -3.76
N LYS A 224 12.83 -16.09 -4.96
CA LYS A 224 13.79 -15.39 -5.82
C LYS A 224 14.37 -14.14 -5.17
N LEU A 225 13.57 -13.40 -4.40
CA LEU A 225 13.96 -12.16 -3.73
C LEU A 225 14.58 -12.37 -2.34
N GLN A 226 14.88 -13.62 -1.95
CA GLN A 226 15.45 -13.91 -0.64
C GLN A 226 16.71 -13.07 -0.36
N GLY A 227 16.73 -12.41 0.80
CA GLY A 227 17.83 -11.54 1.23
C GLY A 227 17.76 -10.10 0.70
N HIS A 228 16.81 -9.78 -0.18
CA HIS A 228 16.65 -8.45 -0.78
C HIS A 228 15.36 -7.73 -0.33
N ILE A 229 14.48 -8.37 0.44
CA ILE A 229 13.17 -7.84 0.80
C ILE A 229 13.31 -6.82 1.94
N ILE A 230 12.85 -5.59 1.73
CA ILE A 230 12.80 -4.49 2.70
C ILE A 230 11.42 -4.37 3.34
N GLY A 231 10.36 -4.34 2.53
CA GLY A 231 8.96 -4.29 2.93
C GLY A 231 8.13 -5.21 2.06
N ILE A 232 6.88 -5.45 2.40
CA ILE A 232 5.95 -6.28 1.61
C ILE A 232 4.57 -5.65 1.65
N HIS A 233 3.89 -5.57 0.49
CA HIS A 233 2.47 -5.29 0.41
C HIS A 233 1.67 -6.59 0.38
N LEU A 234 0.83 -6.77 1.39
CA LEU A 234 -0.15 -7.85 1.46
C LEU A 234 -1.39 -7.42 0.67
N LYS A 235 -1.52 -7.95 -0.52
CA LYS A 235 -2.64 -7.73 -1.44
C LYS A 235 -3.05 -9.07 -2.02
N ASP A 236 -4.34 -9.27 -2.27
CA ASP A 236 -4.88 -10.48 -2.89
C ASP A 236 -5.73 -10.13 -4.10
N ILE A 237 -5.88 -11.07 -5.02
CA ILE A 237 -6.66 -10.89 -6.24
C ILE A 237 -7.45 -12.16 -6.54
N ALA A 238 -8.62 -12.00 -7.16
CA ALA A 238 -9.57 -13.10 -7.35
C ALA A 238 -9.08 -14.21 -8.31
N ALA A 239 -8.22 -13.91 -9.29
CA ALA A 239 -7.74 -14.90 -10.27
C ALA A 239 -6.38 -14.53 -10.87
N PHE A 240 -5.61 -15.56 -11.24
CA PHE A 240 -4.37 -15.40 -12.00
C PHE A 240 -4.62 -14.90 -13.42
N ASN A 241 -3.65 -14.17 -13.99
CA ASN A 241 -3.68 -13.65 -15.38
C ASN A 241 -4.90 -12.74 -15.67
N ARG A 242 -5.41 -12.07 -14.65
CA ARG A 242 -6.55 -11.15 -14.77
C ARG A 242 -6.18 -9.76 -14.25
N PRO A 243 -5.38 -8.98 -15.01
CA PRO A 243 -4.97 -7.63 -14.62
C PRO A 243 -6.15 -6.64 -14.54
N ASP A 244 -7.27 -6.96 -15.17
CA ASP A 244 -8.52 -6.20 -15.16
C ASP A 244 -9.30 -6.31 -13.84
N LEU A 245 -9.06 -7.34 -13.04
CA LEU A 245 -9.74 -7.52 -11.77
C LEU A 245 -9.17 -6.60 -10.69
N LYS A 246 -10.08 -6.06 -9.86
CA LYS A 246 -9.70 -5.39 -8.62
C LYS A 246 -9.26 -6.41 -7.58
N ASP A 247 -8.52 -5.92 -6.58
CA ASP A 247 -8.13 -6.73 -5.43
C ASP A 247 -9.36 -7.15 -4.59
N VAL A 248 -9.17 -8.23 -3.86
CA VAL A 248 -10.13 -8.76 -2.88
C VAL A 248 -9.45 -8.78 -1.50
N PRO A 249 -10.21 -8.86 -0.40
CA PRO A 249 -9.59 -9.02 0.93
C PRO A 249 -8.64 -10.22 0.98
N ILE A 250 -7.49 -10.07 1.66
CA ILE A 250 -6.48 -11.15 1.77
C ILE A 250 -7.11 -12.44 2.31
N GLY A 251 -6.75 -13.57 1.69
CA GLY A 251 -7.34 -14.88 1.97
C GLY A 251 -8.68 -15.14 1.27
N LYS A 252 -9.16 -14.22 0.44
CA LYS A 252 -10.36 -14.41 -0.41
C LYS A 252 -10.02 -14.59 -1.89
N GLY A 253 -8.76 -14.44 -2.24
CA GLY A 253 -8.27 -14.57 -3.59
C GLY A 253 -7.40 -15.80 -3.81
N VAL A 254 -6.45 -15.67 -4.74
CA VAL A 254 -5.60 -16.77 -5.21
C VAL A 254 -4.24 -16.83 -4.51
N VAL A 255 -3.87 -15.83 -3.71
CA VAL A 255 -2.60 -15.81 -3.00
C VAL A 255 -2.61 -16.81 -1.84
N ASN A 256 -1.70 -17.75 -1.84
CA ASN A 256 -1.56 -18.73 -0.75
C ASN A 256 -0.82 -18.12 0.44
N PHE A 257 -1.51 -17.29 1.25
CA PHE A 257 -0.91 -16.63 2.41
C PHE A 257 -0.31 -17.58 3.45
N PRO A 258 -0.90 -18.74 3.76
CA PRO A 258 -0.23 -19.73 4.61
C PRO A 258 1.16 -20.14 4.11
N ALA A 259 1.32 -20.32 2.80
CA ALA A 259 2.61 -20.63 2.17
C ALA A 259 3.54 -19.41 2.14
N VAL A 260 3.01 -18.21 1.87
CA VAL A 260 3.74 -16.94 1.96
C VAL A 260 4.36 -16.77 3.35
N PHE A 261 3.58 -16.89 4.41
CA PHE A 261 4.08 -16.72 5.77
C PHE A 261 5.08 -17.81 6.18
N LYS A 262 4.91 -19.05 5.73
CA LYS A 262 5.92 -20.11 5.92
C LYS A 262 7.24 -19.76 5.24
N GLU A 263 7.17 -19.22 4.01
CA GLU A 263 8.34 -18.82 3.25
C GLU A 263 9.07 -17.64 3.92
N LEU A 264 8.35 -16.61 4.36
CA LEU A 264 8.93 -15.48 5.08
C LEU A 264 9.59 -15.92 6.39
N LYS A 265 8.99 -16.88 7.10
CA LYS A 265 9.57 -17.49 8.29
C LYS A 265 10.85 -18.26 7.95
N ARG A 266 10.86 -19.07 6.87
CA ARG A 266 12.04 -19.80 6.38
C ARG A 266 13.19 -18.85 6.07
N GLN A 267 12.89 -17.69 5.45
CA GLN A 267 13.87 -16.65 5.15
C GLN A 267 14.33 -15.85 6.37
N ASN A 268 13.74 -16.09 7.54
CA ASN A 268 13.97 -15.28 8.75
C ASN A 268 13.72 -13.77 8.52
N TYR A 269 12.76 -13.44 7.65
CA TYR A 269 12.36 -12.06 7.40
C TYR A 269 11.91 -11.37 8.69
N LYS A 270 12.29 -10.09 8.87
CA LYS A 270 12.00 -9.30 10.09
C LYS A 270 11.43 -7.91 9.77
N GLY A 271 11.04 -7.68 8.54
CA GLY A 271 10.56 -6.38 8.06
C GLY A 271 9.09 -6.08 8.38
N TYR A 272 8.53 -5.22 7.55
CA TYR A 272 7.15 -4.77 7.63
C TYR A 272 6.27 -5.48 6.60
N LEU A 273 5.05 -5.82 7.02
CA LEU A 273 3.99 -6.29 6.15
C LEU A 273 2.90 -5.23 6.17
N MET A 274 2.59 -4.63 5.01
CA MET A 274 1.60 -3.57 4.87
C MET A 274 0.38 -4.10 4.11
N ILE A 275 -0.78 -4.12 4.75
CA ILE A 275 -2.04 -4.39 4.08
C ILE A 275 -2.31 -3.27 3.09
N GLU A 276 -2.57 -3.61 1.83
CA GLU A 276 -2.90 -2.65 0.80
C GLU A 276 -4.14 -3.07 0.01
N ARG A 277 -5.01 -2.08 -0.29
CA ARG A 277 -6.25 -2.24 -1.05
C ARG A 277 -6.34 -1.14 -2.11
N ASP A 278 -6.60 -1.53 -3.37
CA ASP A 278 -6.93 -0.61 -4.47
C ASP A 278 -8.45 -0.51 -4.67
N ALA A 279 -9.19 -1.58 -4.32
CA ALA A 279 -10.64 -1.59 -4.42
C ALA A 279 -11.29 -0.66 -3.38
N GLU A 280 -12.33 0.05 -3.79
CA GLU A 280 -13.07 0.96 -2.93
C GLU A 280 -14.33 0.31 -2.39
N GLU A 281 -14.56 0.42 -1.09
CA GLU A 281 -15.77 -0.01 -0.39
C GLU A 281 -16.47 1.18 0.26
N LYS A 282 -17.77 1.12 0.39
CA LYS A 282 -18.55 2.17 1.07
C LYS A 282 -18.95 1.71 2.47
N PRO A 283 -18.86 2.56 3.51
CA PRO A 283 -18.37 3.94 3.48
C PRO A 283 -16.84 4.07 3.40
N SER A 284 -16.08 2.99 3.61
CA SER A 284 -14.61 2.89 3.50
C SER A 284 -14.17 1.44 3.58
N ASN A 285 -12.92 1.16 3.24
CA ASN A 285 -12.30 -0.16 3.35
C ASN A 285 -12.04 -0.62 4.82
N LEU A 286 -12.48 0.11 5.84
CA LEU A 286 -12.13 -0.20 7.23
C LEU A 286 -12.58 -1.61 7.65
N ALA A 287 -13.77 -2.03 7.25
CA ALA A 287 -14.30 -3.35 7.64
C ALA A 287 -13.47 -4.49 7.03
N SER A 288 -13.12 -4.40 5.76
CA SER A 288 -12.27 -5.39 5.09
C SER A 288 -10.84 -5.36 5.62
N VAL A 289 -10.27 -4.19 5.90
CA VAL A 289 -8.94 -4.07 6.52
C VAL A 289 -8.92 -4.71 7.93
N ILE A 290 -9.96 -4.53 8.74
CA ILE A 290 -10.06 -5.22 10.03
C ILE A 290 -10.17 -6.75 9.85
N TYR A 291 -10.93 -7.20 8.85
CA TYR A 291 -10.99 -8.63 8.48
C TYR A 291 -9.59 -9.15 8.12
N GLU A 292 -8.84 -8.42 7.30
CA GLU A 292 -7.50 -8.77 6.83
C GLU A 292 -6.48 -8.85 7.98
N ILE A 293 -6.55 -7.92 8.94
CA ILE A 293 -5.75 -7.96 10.17
C ILE A 293 -6.06 -9.22 10.97
N ASN A 294 -7.34 -9.55 11.16
CA ASN A 294 -7.74 -10.75 11.90
C ASN A 294 -7.30 -12.04 11.18
N TYR A 295 -7.45 -12.09 9.86
CA TYR A 295 -6.95 -13.19 9.03
C TYR A 295 -5.43 -13.37 9.16
N TYR A 296 -4.67 -12.26 9.08
CA TYR A 296 -3.22 -12.31 9.30
C TYR A 296 -2.88 -12.92 10.67
N HIS A 297 -3.47 -12.45 11.76
CA HIS A 297 -3.21 -12.96 13.10
C HIS A 297 -3.58 -14.44 13.23
N GLU A 298 -4.70 -14.86 12.65
CA GLU A 298 -5.09 -16.26 12.59
C GLU A 298 -4.01 -17.11 11.92
N GLN A 299 -3.60 -16.74 10.70
CA GLN A 299 -2.61 -17.51 9.94
C GLN A 299 -1.24 -17.54 10.64
N VAL A 300 -0.80 -16.43 11.22
CA VAL A 300 0.47 -16.36 11.96
C VAL A 300 0.43 -17.22 13.22
N SER A 301 -0.70 -17.30 13.89
CA SER A 301 -0.87 -18.15 15.06
C SER A 301 -0.68 -19.65 14.76
N LEU A 302 -0.93 -20.06 13.52
CA LEU A 302 -0.77 -21.44 13.04
C LEU A 302 0.67 -21.77 12.61
N LEU A 303 1.57 -20.78 12.54
CA LEU A 303 2.97 -21.02 12.21
C LEU A 303 3.69 -21.67 13.41
N LYS A 304 3.92 -22.97 13.29
CA LYS A 304 4.69 -23.77 14.27
C LYS A 304 6.19 -23.50 14.17
#